data_973ac48e0494febea1ead15cdc7ae1ed
#
_entry.id   973ac48e0494febea1ead15cdc7ae1ed
#
_cell.length_a   1.000
_cell.length_b   1.000
_cell.length_c   1.000
_cell.angle_alpha   90.00
_cell.angle_beta   90.00
_cell.angle_gamma   90.00
#
_symmetry.space_group_name_H-M   'P 1'
#
loop_
_entity.id
_entity.type
_entity.pdbx_description
1 polymer ?
#
loop_
_entity_poly.entity_id
_entity_poly.type
_entity_poly.pdbx_seq_one_letter_code
_entity_poly.pdbx_strand_id
1 'polypeptide(L)'
;MKKFFTLIAAVAMAASVNAQTEWNFSNWDAKTYSETFTKDGLTLNLNKNSKGEDAPMTIDGSKKTVDEVKYTQRLKLSGSGSVSDLENLVRVVSFEVEGPGDIYVVAAHASSSGDPRELKVAAVVDNDITPLEDVSFDPSEIKSFTVKYNQNKAAKILIYSGKSGMNIYDIKFTPSTSTGISSVSAAAAKNDGKTYNMAGQQVSSSFKGLVIKNGKKFVK
;
A
#
# COMPACT_ATOMS: atom_id res chain seq x y z
N MET A 1 21.14 33.48 10.22
CA MET A 1 20.98 32.60 9.03
C MET A 1 20.77 31.18 9.52
N LYS A 2 19.53 30.70 9.50
CA LYS A 2 19.16 29.33 9.93
C LYS A 2 19.30 28.42 8.71
N LYS A 3 20.23 27.47 8.76
CA LYS A 3 20.41 26.47 7.70
C LYS A 3 19.36 25.39 7.89
N PHE A 4 18.39 25.32 7.00
CA PHE A 4 17.46 24.19 6.90
C PHE A 4 18.20 23.05 6.23
N PHE A 5 18.49 21.99 6.96
CA PHE A 5 18.90 20.71 6.40
C PHE A 5 17.64 19.94 6.03
N THR A 6 17.30 19.98 4.75
CA THR A 6 16.31 19.08 4.18
C THR A 6 16.98 17.72 4.03
N LEU A 7 16.71 16.80 4.95
CA LEU A 7 17.13 15.42 4.84
C LEU A 7 16.20 14.73 3.84
N ILE A 8 16.58 14.69 2.58
CA ILE A 8 15.94 13.84 1.58
C ILE A 8 16.45 12.43 1.85
N ALA A 9 15.67 11.62 2.56
CA ALA A 9 15.88 10.19 2.64
C ALA A 9 15.41 9.59 1.30
N ALA A 10 16.33 9.49 0.33
CA ALA A 10 16.11 8.68 -0.85
C ALA A 10 16.14 7.21 -0.42
N VAL A 11 14.98 6.65 -0.15
CA VAL A 11 14.81 5.20 -0.04
C VAL A 11 14.93 4.65 -1.45
N ALA A 12 16.10 4.11 -1.79
CA ALA A 12 16.27 3.29 -2.99
C ALA A 12 15.44 2.01 -2.79
N MET A 13 14.17 2.04 -3.20
CA MET A 13 13.38 0.83 -3.33
C MET A 13 13.96 0.05 -4.51
N ALA A 14 14.71 -1.01 -4.23
CA ALA A 14 15.00 -2.03 -5.22
C ALA A 14 13.63 -2.51 -5.73
N ALA A 15 13.39 -2.37 -7.03
CA ALA A 15 12.19 -2.86 -7.68
C ALA A 15 12.11 -4.38 -7.52
N SER A 16 11.54 -4.86 -6.41
CA SER A 16 11.05 -6.22 -6.31
C SER A 16 9.68 -6.24 -6.99
N VAL A 17 9.72 -6.57 -8.27
CA VAL A 17 8.53 -6.79 -9.07
C VAL A 17 7.70 -7.84 -8.34
N ASN A 18 6.53 -7.46 -7.81
CA ASN A 18 5.48 -8.32 -7.24
C ASN A 18 5.73 -8.97 -5.86
N ALA A 19 6.53 -8.40 -4.98
CA ALA A 19 6.61 -8.91 -3.62
C ALA A 19 5.38 -8.48 -2.81
N GLN A 20 4.60 -9.47 -2.34
CA GLN A 20 3.60 -9.24 -1.31
C GLN A 20 4.28 -8.70 -0.04
N THR A 21 3.72 -7.65 0.54
CA THR A 21 4.13 -7.14 1.85
C THR A 21 3.12 -7.61 2.90
N GLU A 22 3.61 -8.10 4.05
CA GLU A 22 2.77 -8.64 5.13
C GLU A 22 3.17 -8.02 6.47
N TRP A 23 2.18 -7.63 7.26
CA TRP A 23 2.32 -7.14 8.63
C TRP A 23 1.45 -7.97 9.58
N ASN A 24 1.98 -9.14 9.97
CA ASN A 24 1.35 -10.02 10.95
C ASN A 24 1.73 -9.55 12.36
N PHE A 25 0.74 -9.08 13.12
CA PHE A 25 0.96 -8.54 14.46
C PHE A 25 1.43 -9.59 15.48
N SER A 26 1.34 -10.89 15.16
CA SER A 26 1.96 -11.94 15.98
C SER A 26 3.49 -11.83 16.06
N ASN A 27 4.11 -11.10 15.14
CA ASN A 27 5.56 -10.89 15.04
C ASN A 27 6.01 -9.52 15.57
N TRP A 28 5.11 -8.80 16.25
CA TRP A 28 5.39 -7.47 16.81
C TRP A 28 5.56 -7.55 18.33
N ASP A 29 6.23 -6.55 18.93
CA ASP A 29 6.37 -6.46 20.38
C ASP A 29 5.03 -6.16 21.04
N ALA A 30 4.64 -6.99 22.02
CA ALA A 30 3.44 -6.77 22.82
C ALA A 30 3.66 -5.58 23.78
N LYS A 31 3.10 -4.43 23.43
CA LYS A 31 3.14 -3.20 24.23
C LYS A 31 2.07 -2.21 23.81
N THR A 32 1.89 -1.17 24.62
CA THR A 32 1.09 0.00 24.27
C THR A 32 1.99 1.01 23.56
N TYR A 33 1.54 1.46 22.41
CA TYR A 33 2.14 2.54 21.63
C TYR A 33 1.33 3.82 21.88
N SER A 34 1.97 4.84 22.37
CA SER A 34 1.38 6.17 22.67
C SER A 34 1.88 7.27 21.74
N GLU A 35 2.88 6.99 20.95
CA GLU A 35 3.43 7.90 19.94
C GLU A 35 3.42 7.21 18.57
N THR A 36 3.33 7.98 17.50
CA THR A 36 3.38 7.47 16.13
C THR A 36 4.62 6.60 15.93
N PHE A 37 4.42 5.40 15.44
CA PHE A 37 5.45 4.38 15.31
C PHE A 37 5.39 3.71 13.94
N THR A 38 6.54 3.57 13.29
CA THR A 38 6.67 2.92 11.99
C THR A 38 7.57 1.70 12.09
N LYS A 39 7.13 0.58 11.50
CA LYS A 39 7.91 -0.65 11.35
C LYS A 39 7.60 -1.29 10.00
N ASP A 40 8.64 -1.64 9.27
CA ASP A 40 8.56 -2.34 7.98
C ASP A 40 7.60 -1.65 6.97
N GLY A 41 7.56 -0.32 6.98
CA GLY A 41 6.70 0.48 6.10
C GLY A 41 5.25 0.67 6.60
N LEU A 42 4.82 -0.02 7.66
CA LEU A 42 3.53 0.21 8.31
C LEU A 42 3.66 1.25 9.42
N THR A 43 2.80 2.25 9.44
CA THR A 43 2.76 3.29 10.46
C THR A 43 1.49 3.19 11.31
N LEU A 44 1.67 3.16 12.63
CA LEU A 44 0.62 3.39 13.61
C LEU A 44 0.56 4.89 13.90
N ASN A 45 -0.46 5.58 13.41
CA ASN A 45 -0.63 7.02 13.60
C ASN A 45 -1.39 7.27 14.90
N LEU A 46 -0.72 7.89 15.89
CA LEU A 46 -1.15 7.99 17.27
C LEU A 46 -1.15 9.45 17.76
N ASN A 47 -1.62 10.36 16.90
CA ASN A 47 -1.76 11.74 17.30
C ASN A 47 -2.87 11.93 18.34
N LYS A 48 -2.89 13.09 18.98
CA LYS A 48 -3.92 13.42 19.95
C LYS A 48 -5.29 13.58 19.30
N ASN A 49 -6.31 13.16 20.01
CA ASN A 49 -7.69 13.36 19.56
C ASN A 49 -8.10 14.85 19.62
N SER A 50 -9.30 15.18 19.16
CA SER A 50 -9.82 16.55 19.14
C SER A 50 -9.93 17.22 20.51
N LYS A 51 -9.81 16.44 21.61
CA LYS A 51 -9.79 16.94 22.99
C LYS A 51 -8.37 17.13 23.54
N GLY A 52 -7.34 16.85 22.73
CA GLY A 52 -5.95 16.89 23.16
C GLY A 52 -5.50 15.68 23.99
N GLU A 53 -6.32 14.62 24.03
CA GLU A 53 -6.02 13.39 24.78
C GLU A 53 -5.24 12.42 23.91
N ASP A 54 -4.36 11.63 24.52
CA ASP A 54 -3.63 10.57 23.84
C ASP A 54 -4.59 9.49 23.32
N ALA A 55 -4.27 8.97 22.14
CA ALA A 55 -5.07 7.97 21.45
C ALA A 55 -4.23 6.70 21.18
N PRO A 56 -3.84 5.95 22.23
CA PRO A 56 -2.93 4.83 22.10
C PRO A 56 -3.55 3.66 21.34
N MET A 57 -2.67 2.86 20.73
CA MET A 57 -2.97 1.49 20.26
C MET A 57 -2.15 0.49 21.06
N THR A 58 -2.66 -0.72 21.23
CA THR A 58 -1.99 -1.76 22.00
C THR A 58 -1.86 -3.04 21.20
N ILE A 59 -0.67 -3.62 21.16
CA ILE A 59 -0.48 -5.01 20.74
C ILE A 59 -0.49 -5.89 21.96
N ASP A 60 -1.42 -6.85 22.01
CA ASP A 60 -1.57 -7.80 23.11
C ASP A 60 -1.83 -9.23 22.61
N GLY A 61 -1.69 -10.19 23.53
CA GLY A 61 -1.92 -11.60 23.25
C GLY A 61 -3.39 -11.87 22.92
N SER A 62 -3.64 -12.51 21.78
CA SER A 62 -4.96 -12.97 21.35
C SER A 62 -4.83 -14.14 20.39
N LYS A 63 -5.11 -15.35 20.89
CA LYS A 63 -5.02 -16.57 20.07
C LYS A 63 -6.29 -16.74 19.24
N LYS A 64 -6.15 -16.66 17.93
CA LYS A 64 -7.23 -16.88 16.95
C LYS A 64 -6.72 -17.67 15.76
N THR A 65 -7.64 -18.38 15.08
CA THR A 65 -7.35 -19.05 13.81
C THR A 65 -8.36 -18.53 12.79
N VAL A 66 -7.89 -18.03 11.66
CA VAL A 66 -8.70 -17.55 10.54
C VAL A 66 -8.03 -18.06 9.27
N ASP A 67 -8.79 -18.62 8.34
CA ASP A 67 -8.29 -19.20 7.09
C ASP A 67 -7.08 -20.13 7.31
N GLU A 68 -7.17 -21.02 8.33
CA GLU A 68 -6.13 -21.97 8.75
C GLU A 68 -4.85 -21.32 9.33
N VAL A 69 -4.73 -20.00 9.32
CA VAL A 69 -3.60 -19.25 9.89
C VAL A 69 -3.84 -19.01 11.39
N LYS A 70 -2.82 -19.30 12.20
CA LYS A 70 -2.85 -19.07 13.66
C LYS A 70 -2.21 -17.74 14.00
N TYR A 71 -2.99 -16.88 14.65
CA TYR A 71 -2.53 -15.59 15.18
C TYR A 71 -2.36 -15.70 16.69
N THR A 72 -1.31 -15.13 17.24
CA THR A 72 -1.00 -15.15 18.70
C THR A 72 -1.19 -13.78 19.34
N GLN A 73 -1.20 -12.72 18.55
CA GLN A 73 -1.36 -11.35 18.99
C GLN A 73 -2.28 -10.58 18.02
N ARG A 74 -2.74 -9.43 18.48
CA ARG A 74 -3.54 -8.49 17.71
C ARG A 74 -3.12 -7.05 17.99
N LEU A 75 -3.37 -6.16 17.05
CA LEU A 75 -3.38 -4.72 17.26
C LEU A 75 -4.79 -4.28 17.68
N LYS A 76 -4.92 -3.68 18.86
CA LYS A 76 -6.17 -3.07 19.36
C LYS A 76 -6.16 -1.58 18.99
N LEU A 77 -7.14 -1.16 18.19
CA LEU A 77 -7.32 0.26 17.85
C LEU A 77 -7.88 1.08 19.04
N SER A 78 -8.51 0.39 20.01
CA SER A 78 -9.00 0.97 21.28
C SER A 78 -10.00 2.13 21.18
N GLY A 79 -10.54 2.40 19.99
CA GLY A 79 -11.51 3.48 19.75
C GLY A 79 -11.68 3.77 18.26
N SER A 80 -12.47 4.77 17.93
CA SER A 80 -12.61 5.26 16.57
C SER A 80 -11.32 5.97 16.12
N GLY A 81 -11.00 5.83 14.84
CA GLY A 81 -9.97 6.61 14.17
C GLY A 81 -10.50 7.93 13.65
N SER A 82 -9.61 8.86 13.33
CA SER A 82 -9.91 10.10 12.63
C SER A 82 -8.92 10.33 11.50
N VAL A 83 -9.47 10.65 10.33
CA VAL A 83 -8.72 10.96 9.09
C VAL A 83 -9.13 12.32 8.53
N SER A 84 -9.83 13.15 9.31
CA SER A 84 -10.29 14.48 8.89
C SER A 84 -9.16 15.46 8.65
N ASP A 85 -8.00 15.20 9.20
CA ASP A 85 -6.77 15.95 9.02
C ASP A 85 -5.64 14.96 8.73
N LEU A 86 -5.07 15.02 7.52
CA LEU A 86 -4.01 14.11 7.08
C LEU A 86 -2.68 14.32 7.82
N GLU A 87 -2.46 15.51 8.39
CA GLU A 87 -1.30 15.79 9.23
C GLU A 87 -1.50 15.30 10.67
N ASN A 88 -2.75 15.08 11.06
CA ASN A 88 -3.13 14.68 12.42
C ASN A 88 -4.00 13.42 12.44
N LEU A 89 -3.53 12.33 11.83
CA LEU A 89 -4.19 11.04 11.85
C LEU A 89 -4.23 10.44 13.26
N VAL A 90 -5.42 10.05 13.75
CA VAL A 90 -5.64 9.54 15.11
C VAL A 90 -6.13 8.09 15.05
N ARG A 91 -5.40 7.15 15.66
CA ARG A 91 -5.72 5.70 15.62
C ARG A 91 -5.94 5.17 14.20
N VAL A 92 -5.03 5.52 13.31
CA VAL A 92 -5.03 5.09 11.90
C VAL A 92 -3.80 4.25 11.64
N VAL A 93 -3.98 3.08 11.07
CA VAL A 93 -2.89 2.30 10.49
C VAL A 93 -2.70 2.74 9.06
N SER A 94 -1.47 3.02 8.64
CA SER A 94 -1.22 3.45 7.26
C SER A 94 0.05 2.83 6.67
N PHE A 95 0.05 2.68 5.34
CA PHE A 95 1.22 2.29 4.55
C PHE A 95 1.12 2.86 3.14
N GLU A 96 2.27 3.00 2.48
CA GLU A 96 2.36 3.51 1.12
C GLU A 96 2.31 2.37 0.10
N VAL A 97 1.68 2.63 -1.05
CA VAL A 97 1.63 1.74 -2.20
C VAL A 97 1.97 2.51 -3.47
N GLU A 98 2.68 1.88 -4.41
CA GLU A 98 3.11 2.52 -5.65
C GLU A 98 2.06 2.44 -6.78
N GLY A 99 1.03 1.64 -6.61
CA GLY A 99 0.00 1.40 -7.62
C GLY A 99 -1.06 0.41 -7.16
N PRO A 100 -1.87 -0.12 -8.10
CA PRO A 100 -2.99 -0.99 -7.79
C PRO A 100 -2.57 -2.29 -7.11
N GLY A 101 -3.47 -2.83 -6.30
CA GLY A 101 -3.22 -4.07 -5.58
C GLY A 101 -4.38 -4.49 -4.69
N ASP A 102 -4.24 -5.65 -4.11
CA ASP A 102 -5.19 -6.23 -3.17
C ASP A 102 -4.70 -6.01 -1.73
N ILE A 103 -5.55 -5.44 -0.90
CA ILE A 103 -5.34 -5.19 0.53
C ILE A 103 -6.11 -6.25 1.29
N TYR A 104 -5.43 -7.29 1.76
CA TYR A 104 -6.02 -8.32 2.61
C TYR A 104 -5.88 -7.93 4.08
N VAL A 105 -6.96 -8.08 4.85
CA VAL A 105 -7.00 -7.74 6.28
C VAL A 105 -7.69 -8.85 7.04
N VAL A 106 -7.13 -9.24 8.19
CA VAL A 106 -7.80 -10.07 9.20
C VAL A 106 -8.14 -9.19 10.39
N ALA A 107 -9.42 -9.04 10.68
CA ALA A 107 -9.89 -8.18 11.74
C ALA A 107 -11.03 -8.80 12.56
N ALA A 108 -11.30 -8.21 13.71
CA ALA A 108 -12.36 -8.64 14.59
C ALA A 108 -13.03 -7.46 15.30
N HIS A 109 -14.29 -7.62 15.61
CA HIS A 109 -14.99 -6.78 16.58
C HIS A 109 -14.31 -6.88 17.95
N ALA A 110 -14.04 -5.75 18.62
CA ALA A 110 -13.31 -5.78 19.90
C ALA A 110 -14.18 -6.15 21.11
N SER A 111 -15.50 -6.35 20.93
CA SER A 111 -16.42 -6.71 22.01
C SER A 111 -17.28 -7.92 21.62
N SER A 112 -17.78 -8.64 22.61
CA SER A 112 -18.73 -9.75 22.42
C SER A 112 -20.20 -9.29 22.43
N SER A 113 -20.45 -7.99 22.60
CA SER A 113 -21.79 -7.41 22.67
C SER A 113 -21.79 -5.99 22.10
N GLY A 114 -22.98 -5.44 21.89
CA GLY A 114 -23.22 -4.10 21.40
C GLY A 114 -23.58 -4.07 19.91
N ASP A 115 -23.53 -2.89 19.31
CA ASP A 115 -23.84 -2.71 17.90
C ASP A 115 -22.71 -3.19 17.00
N PRO A 116 -22.99 -3.53 15.74
CA PRO A 116 -21.96 -3.75 14.71
C PRO A 116 -20.99 -2.56 14.60
N ARG A 117 -19.77 -2.84 14.27
CA ARG A 117 -18.70 -1.85 14.06
C ARG A 117 -18.08 -1.98 12.68
N GLU A 118 -17.60 -0.89 12.16
CA GLU A 118 -16.99 -0.83 10.84
C GLU A 118 -15.49 -0.64 10.92
N LEU A 119 -14.76 -1.45 10.16
CA LEU A 119 -13.39 -1.16 9.81
C LEU A 119 -13.41 -0.49 8.43
N LYS A 120 -12.86 0.71 8.36
CA LYS A 120 -12.83 1.52 7.14
C LYS A 120 -11.46 1.43 6.48
N VAL A 121 -11.49 1.27 5.17
CA VAL A 121 -10.29 1.32 4.32
C VAL A 121 -10.43 2.46 3.33
N ALA A 122 -9.45 3.33 3.28
CA ALA A 122 -9.42 4.46 2.37
C ALA A 122 -8.04 4.61 1.73
N ALA A 123 -7.97 5.30 0.61
CA ALA A 123 -6.73 5.70 -0.05
C ALA A 123 -6.62 7.22 -0.07
N VAL A 124 -5.41 7.73 0.18
CA VAL A 124 -5.06 9.14 -0.03
C VAL A 124 -4.25 9.23 -1.31
N VAL A 125 -4.79 9.95 -2.28
CA VAL A 125 -4.15 10.23 -3.59
C VAL A 125 -4.18 11.72 -3.81
N ASP A 126 -3.03 12.32 -4.08
CA ASP A 126 -2.90 13.77 -4.31
C ASP A 126 -3.53 14.63 -3.17
N ASN A 127 -3.43 14.18 -1.92
CA ASN A 127 -4.04 14.73 -0.70
C ASN A 127 -5.57 14.58 -0.59
N ASP A 128 -6.22 13.91 -1.51
CA ASP A 128 -7.65 13.61 -1.43
C ASP A 128 -7.89 12.22 -0.81
N ILE A 129 -8.79 12.14 0.17
CA ILE A 129 -9.20 10.87 0.79
C ILE A 129 -10.34 10.28 -0.02
N THR A 130 -10.10 9.10 -0.58
CA THR A 130 -11.11 8.30 -1.29
C THR A 130 -11.43 7.06 -0.46
N PRO A 131 -12.67 6.90 0.04
CA PRO A 131 -13.09 5.64 0.66
C PRO A 131 -12.99 4.50 -0.35
N LEU A 132 -12.43 3.37 0.09
CA LEU A 132 -12.37 2.15 -0.72
C LEU A 132 -13.45 1.17 -0.27
N GLU A 133 -13.55 0.90 1.03
CA GLU A 133 -14.56 -0.01 1.58
C GLU A 133 -14.78 0.22 3.08
N ASP A 134 -16.01 0.02 3.54
CA ASP A 134 -16.43 -0.01 4.94
C ASP A 134 -16.93 -1.43 5.26
N VAL A 135 -16.17 -2.19 6.05
CA VAL A 135 -16.48 -3.58 6.38
C VAL A 135 -17.08 -3.69 7.76
N SER A 136 -18.33 -4.14 7.82
CA SER A 136 -19.06 -4.31 9.09
C SER A 136 -18.70 -5.63 9.77
N PHE A 137 -18.64 -5.60 11.10
CA PHE A 137 -18.39 -6.74 11.99
C PHE A 137 -19.44 -6.77 13.08
N ASP A 138 -20.13 -7.89 13.21
CA ASP A 138 -21.01 -8.16 14.34
C ASP A 138 -20.20 -8.44 15.62
N PRO A 139 -20.82 -8.30 16.83
CA PRO A 139 -20.17 -8.67 18.08
C PRO A 139 -19.56 -10.07 18.04
N SER A 140 -18.35 -10.21 18.54
CA SER A 140 -17.53 -11.45 18.51
C SER A 140 -17.08 -11.91 17.11
N GLU A 141 -17.50 -11.27 16.03
CA GLU A 141 -17.09 -11.67 14.69
C GLU A 141 -15.60 -11.42 14.48
N ILE A 142 -14.97 -12.39 13.83
CA ILE A 142 -13.63 -12.31 13.27
C ILE A 142 -13.68 -12.86 11.85
N LYS A 143 -13.09 -12.15 10.90
CA LYS A 143 -13.02 -12.58 9.50
C LYS A 143 -11.86 -11.94 8.77
N SER A 144 -11.50 -12.54 7.66
CA SER A 144 -10.68 -11.92 6.64
C SER A 144 -11.54 -11.26 5.57
N PHE A 145 -10.97 -10.26 4.89
CA PHE A 145 -11.55 -9.64 3.71
C PHE A 145 -10.46 -9.03 2.84
N THR A 146 -10.79 -8.75 1.58
CA THR A 146 -9.85 -8.14 0.63
C THR A 146 -10.49 -6.93 -0.01
N VAL A 147 -9.81 -5.79 0.07
CA VAL A 147 -10.19 -4.53 -0.57
C VAL A 147 -9.28 -4.27 -1.75
N LYS A 148 -9.83 -3.79 -2.86
CA LYS A 148 -9.05 -3.50 -4.07
C LYS A 148 -8.70 -2.01 -4.16
N TYR A 149 -7.42 -1.72 -4.30
CA TYR A 149 -6.97 -0.43 -4.78
C TYR A 149 -6.68 -0.54 -6.28
N ASN A 150 -7.45 0.17 -7.11
CA ASN A 150 -7.45 0.00 -8.58
C ASN A 150 -6.80 1.16 -9.34
N GLN A 151 -6.27 2.18 -8.65
CA GLN A 151 -5.69 3.33 -9.33
C GLN A 151 -4.22 3.09 -9.67
N ASN A 152 -3.80 3.44 -10.89
CA ASN A 152 -2.40 3.40 -11.33
C ASN A 152 -1.63 4.63 -10.82
N LYS A 153 -1.74 4.92 -9.53
CA LYS A 153 -1.07 6.01 -8.83
C LYS A 153 -0.55 5.53 -7.48
N ALA A 154 0.54 6.11 -7.02
CA ALA A 154 0.96 5.93 -5.64
C ALA A 154 -0.11 6.48 -4.68
N ALA A 155 -0.29 5.81 -3.55
CA ALA A 155 -1.27 6.20 -2.55
C ALA A 155 -0.80 5.83 -1.14
N LYS A 156 -1.29 6.56 -0.15
CA LYS A 156 -1.25 6.13 1.25
C LYS A 156 -2.57 5.43 1.57
N ILE A 157 -2.49 4.16 1.95
CA ILE A 157 -3.66 3.41 2.42
C ILE A 157 -3.86 3.69 3.90
N LEU A 158 -5.11 3.93 4.29
CA LEU A 158 -5.54 4.19 5.66
C LEU A 158 -6.51 3.11 6.10
N ILE A 159 -6.27 2.50 7.27
CA ILE A 159 -7.15 1.51 7.90
C ILE A 159 -7.47 1.99 9.31
N TYR A 160 -8.75 2.17 9.62
CA TYR A 160 -9.19 2.71 10.90
C TYR A 160 -10.60 2.26 11.26
N SER A 161 -10.94 2.31 12.55
CA SER A 161 -12.30 2.05 12.98
C SER A 161 -13.19 3.28 12.80
N GLY A 162 -14.34 3.11 12.18
CA GLY A 162 -15.35 4.17 12.04
C GLY A 162 -16.06 4.49 13.36
N LYS A 163 -16.23 3.48 14.22
CA LYS A 163 -16.97 3.62 15.50
C LYS A 163 -16.41 2.64 16.53
N SER A 164 -15.85 3.15 17.63
CA SER A 164 -15.39 2.32 18.77
C SER A 164 -14.19 1.40 18.41
N GLY A 165 -13.84 0.46 19.30
CA GLY A 165 -12.63 -0.36 19.15
C GLY A 165 -12.81 -1.52 18.17
N MET A 166 -11.78 -1.73 17.34
CA MET A 166 -11.60 -2.89 16.48
C MET A 166 -10.24 -3.53 16.77
N ASN A 167 -10.06 -4.78 16.38
CA ASN A 167 -8.80 -5.50 16.47
C ASN A 167 -8.34 -5.90 15.06
N ILE A 168 -7.06 -5.78 14.78
CA ILE A 168 -6.43 -6.23 13.53
C ILE A 168 -5.38 -7.29 13.88
N TYR A 169 -5.36 -8.41 13.14
CA TYR A 169 -4.41 -9.51 13.32
C TYR A 169 -3.34 -9.51 12.24
N ASP A 170 -3.73 -9.18 11.01
CA ASP A 170 -2.87 -9.25 9.84
C ASP A 170 -3.29 -8.23 8.78
N ILE A 171 -2.34 -7.68 8.09
CA ILE A 171 -2.54 -6.85 6.91
C ILE A 171 -1.53 -7.32 5.85
N LYS A 172 -2.01 -7.53 4.61
CA LYS A 172 -1.15 -7.85 3.47
C LYS A 172 -1.49 -6.93 2.31
N PHE A 173 -0.48 -6.50 1.60
CA PHE A 173 -0.65 -5.84 0.32
C PHE A 173 0.00 -6.69 -0.77
N THR A 174 -0.78 -7.04 -1.79
CA THR A 174 -0.32 -7.76 -2.96
C THR A 174 -0.48 -6.85 -4.17
N PRO A 175 0.62 -6.29 -4.71
CA PRO A 175 0.54 -5.47 -5.91
C PRO A 175 -0.10 -6.24 -7.05
N SER A 176 -1.02 -5.60 -7.76
CA SER A 176 -1.52 -6.17 -9.01
C SER A 176 -0.38 -6.19 -10.02
N THR A 177 -0.07 -7.38 -10.54
CA THR A 177 0.86 -7.48 -11.66
C THR A 177 0.23 -6.79 -12.85
N SER A 178 0.63 -5.57 -13.14
CA SER A 178 0.44 -5.01 -14.46
C SER A 178 1.33 -5.82 -15.43
N THR A 179 0.83 -6.96 -15.91
CA THR A 179 1.46 -7.70 -17.01
C THR A 179 1.26 -7.00 -18.36
N GLY A 180 0.70 -5.79 -18.33
CA GLY A 180 0.71 -4.90 -19.45
C GLY A 180 2.05 -4.17 -19.49
N ILE A 181 2.86 -4.41 -20.49
CA ILE A 181 3.70 -3.35 -21.05
C ILE A 181 2.69 -2.24 -21.36
N SER A 182 2.52 -1.31 -20.38
CA SER A 182 1.76 -0.09 -20.63
C SER A 182 2.40 0.48 -21.89
N SER A 183 1.63 0.46 -22.98
CA SER A 183 2.03 0.83 -24.31
C SER A 183 3.32 1.63 -24.30
N VAL A 184 4.44 1.01 -24.70
CA VAL A 184 5.53 1.81 -25.21
C VAL A 184 4.85 2.63 -26.29
N SER A 185 4.48 3.87 -25.98
CA SER A 185 4.23 4.89 -26.98
C SER A 185 5.46 4.82 -27.82
N ALA A 186 5.43 4.03 -28.90
CA ALA A 186 6.43 4.12 -29.91
C ALA A 186 6.34 5.58 -30.33
N ALA A 187 7.18 6.41 -29.72
CA ALA A 187 7.41 7.76 -30.23
C ALA A 187 7.58 7.52 -31.70
N ALA A 188 6.62 8.02 -32.51
CA ALA A 188 6.51 7.72 -33.91
C ALA A 188 7.94 7.76 -34.46
N ALA A 189 8.45 6.58 -34.85
CA ALA A 189 9.85 6.44 -35.20
C ALA A 189 10.10 7.50 -36.27
N LYS A 190 10.82 8.55 -35.88
CA LYS A 190 11.16 9.60 -36.83
C LYS A 190 11.81 8.89 -37.98
N ASN A 191 11.19 9.00 -39.14
CA ASN A 191 11.60 8.34 -40.36
C ASN A 191 12.91 9.02 -40.79
N ASP A 192 14.03 8.65 -40.14
CA ASP A 192 15.35 9.28 -40.30
C ASP A 192 16.04 8.82 -41.58
N GLY A 193 15.41 7.93 -42.35
CA GLY A 193 15.93 7.36 -43.58
C GLY A 193 17.17 6.47 -43.38
N LYS A 194 17.66 6.29 -42.17
CA LYS A 194 18.86 5.52 -41.87
C LYS A 194 18.59 4.01 -41.95
N THR A 195 19.64 3.28 -42.32
CA THR A 195 19.61 1.83 -42.46
C THR A 195 20.55 1.21 -41.44
N TYR A 196 20.12 0.17 -40.77
CA TYR A 196 20.87 -0.54 -39.74
C TYR A 196 21.03 -2.01 -40.09
N ASN A 197 22.15 -2.64 -39.75
CA ASN A 197 22.32 -4.09 -39.83
C ASN A 197 21.57 -4.78 -38.62
N MET A 198 21.63 -6.10 -38.59
CA MET A 198 20.99 -6.87 -37.50
C MET A 198 21.66 -6.66 -36.14
N ALA A 199 22.88 -6.15 -36.07
CA ALA A 199 23.57 -5.78 -34.84
C ALA A 199 23.26 -4.34 -34.38
N GLY A 200 22.33 -3.63 -35.05
CA GLY A 200 21.94 -2.25 -34.71
C GLY A 200 22.93 -1.18 -35.17
N GLN A 201 23.97 -1.50 -35.95
CA GLN A 201 24.92 -0.55 -36.47
C GLN A 201 24.37 0.10 -37.74
N GLN A 202 24.55 1.41 -37.88
CA GLN A 202 24.16 2.13 -39.09
C GLN A 202 25.09 1.72 -40.22
N VAL A 203 24.50 1.38 -41.39
CA VAL A 203 25.23 0.91 -42.57
C VAL A 203 24.98 1.79 -43.80
N SER A 204 25.96 1.82 -44.68
CA SER A 204 25.87 2.57 -45.92
C SER A 204 24.92 1.93 -46.95
N SER A 205 24.61 2.69 -48.00
CA SER A 205 23.76 2.18 -49.11
C SER A 205 24.38 1.00 -49.85
N SER A 206 25.69 0.81 -49.77
CA SER A 206 26.43 -0.28 -50.42
C SER A 206 26.48 -1.59 -49.62
N PHE A 207 26.02 -1.58 -48.35
CA PHE A 207 26.01 -2.78 -47.53
C PHE A 207 25.10 -3.87 -48.14
N LYS A 208 25.62 -5.10 -48.24
CA LYS A 208 24.89 -6.27 -48.68
C LYS A 208 24.55 -7.15 -47.50
N GLY A 209 23.28 -7.55 -47.38
CA GLY A 209 22.78 -8.40 -46.32
C GLY A 209 21.43 -7.94 -45.73
N LEU A 210 21.01 -8.52 -44.61
CA LEU A 210 19.75 -8.18 -43.97
C LEU A 210 19.89 -6.84 -43.22
N VAL A 211 19.03 -5.89 -43.55
CA VAL A 211 19.04 -4.55 -42.98
C VAL A 211 17.63 -4.15 -42.50
N ILE A 212 17.61 -3.24 -41.53
CA ILE A 212 16.39 -2.65 -40.98
C ILE A 212 16.36 -1.17 -41.39
N LYS A 213 15.29 -0.74 -42.02
CA LYS A 213 15.04 0.66 -42.36
C LYS A 213 13.57 0.97 -42.03
N ASN A 214 13.32 2.04 -41.27
CA ASN A 214 11.99 2.45 -40.85
C ASN A 214 11.18 1.31 -40.17
N GLY A 215 11.83 0.49 -39.32
CA GLY A 215 11.20 -0.63 -38.65
C GLY A 215 10.90 -1.85 -39.52
N LYS A 216 11.21 -1.83 -40.84
CA LYS A 216 11.01 -2.94 -41.77
C LYS A 216 12.34 -3.60 -42.10
N LYS A 217 12.33 -4.94 -42.25
CA LYS A 217 13.49 -5.74 -42.67
C LYS A 217 13.54 -5.85 -44.21
N PHE A 218 14.73 -5.67 -44.75
CA PHE A 218 14.99 -5.83 -46.19
C PHE A 218 16.29 -6.60 -46.39
N VAL A 219 16.38 -7.34 -47.45
CA VAL A 219 17.65 -7.92 -47.96
C VAL A 219 18.19 -6.98 -49.04
N LYS A 220 19.42 -6.56 -48.93
CA LYS A 220 20.14 -5.76 -49.91
C LYS A 220 21.21 -6.58 -50.59
#